data_9fea3dbe274095ebc8b4d5853e328863
#
_entry.id   9fea3dbe274095ebc8b4d5853e328863
#
_cell.length_a   1.000
_cell.length_b   1.000
_cell.length_c   1.000
_cell.angle_alpha   90.00
_cell.angle_beta   90.00
_cell.angle_gamma   90.00
#
_symmetry.space_group_name_H-M   'P 1'
#
loop_
_entity.id
_entity.type
_entity.pdbx_description
1 polymer ?
#
loop_
_entity_poly.entity_id
_entity_poly.type
_entity_poly.pdbx_seq_one_letter_code
_entity_poly.pdbx_strand_id
1 'polypeptide(L)'
;MTDRALVVVRAGALTTVQDRGRPGHAHLGVPPSGMLDAPAGLLANRLVGNAPGSALLETTLNGVALRPRCAVTIAVTGAPCPVTVDGRPAAWGAPVRVPAGALLDVGTATSGVRSYVAVSGGLDVDPVLGSRATDLLSGLGPPPLTDGTVLPLGPAHSLYAPVDMGPQPAPPGELVLRITLGPRHDWFTPTALRTLTTRTFHVSTTSNRIGLRTEGPRLDRAIPHELPSEGLVLGAVQVPPNGRPVIFLADHPTTGGYPVVAVVHPRDLPSAAQATPGTPVRFVDSAPTQPRRRLRRSERSSDEGGPGAKPPVSGRGG
;
A
#
# COMPACT_ATOMS: atom_id res chain seq x y z
N MET A 1 -21.65 7.59 -32.51
CA MET A 1 -21.06 7.27 -31.19
C MET A 1 -20.18 8.41 -30.79
N THR A 2 -20.52 9.15 -29.75
CA THR A 2 -19.65 10.22 -29.23
C THR A 2 -18.34 9.59 -28.81
N ASP A 3 -17.25 10.02 -29.43
CA ASP A 3 -15.88 9.55 -29.13
C ASP A 3 -15.46 10.09 -27.75
N ARG A 4 -15.98 9.45 -26.67
CA ARG A 4 -15.65 9.81 -25.31
C ARG A 4 -14.24 9.31 -25.00
N ALA A 5 -13.28 10.20 -24.96
CA ALA A 5 -11.89 9.87 -24.68
C ALA A 5 -11.14 11.01 -24.02
N LEU A 6 -10.04 10.67 -23.35
CA LEU A 6 -8.98 11.58 -22.92
C LEU A 6 -7.75 11.39 -23.80
N VAL A 7 -7.13 12.49 -24.22
CA VAL A 7 -5.81 12.47 -24.87
C VAL A 7 -4.77 12.91 -23.86
N VAL A 8 -3.72 12.12 -23.68
CA VAL A 8 -2.58 12.46 -22.83
C VAL A 8 -1.73 13.50 -23.57
N VAL A 9 -1.63 14.69 -23.03
CA VAL A 9 -0.78 15.76 -23.58
C VAL A 9 0.63 15.70 -23.01
N ARG A 10 0.73 15.38 -21.72
CA ARG A 10 1.99 15.14 -20.99
C ARG A 10 1.76 14.03 -19.98
N ALA A 11 2.48 12.93 -20.14
CA ALA A 11 2.33 11.75 -19.27
C ALA A 11 3.00 11.92 -17.90
N GLY A 12 3.94 12.83 -17.76
CA GLY A 12 4.72 13.01 -16.53
C GLY A 12 5.79 11.94 -16.34
N ALA A 13 6.31 11.83 -15.10
CA ALA A 13 7.37 10.87 -14.78
C ALA A 13 6.90 9.41 -14.86
N LEU A 14 5.68 9.16 -14.37
CA LEU A 14 5.01 7.87 -14.45
C LEU A 14 3.52 8.08 -14.21
N THR A 15 2.71 7.77 -15.20
CA THR A 15 1.24 7.71 -15.06
C THR A 15 0.75 6.37 -15.56
N THR A 16 -0.07 5.71 -14.75
CA THR A 16 -0.61 4.38 -15.00
C THR A 16 -2.12 4.36 -14.81
N VAL A 17 -2.78 3.45 -15.50
CA VAL A 17 -4.19 3.12 -15.23
C VAL A 17 -4.24 2.22 -14.02
N GLN A 18 -5.08 2.55 -13.06
CA GLN A 18 -5.25 1.75 -11.84
C GLN A 18 -6.72 1.59 -11.48
N ASP A 19 -7.04 0.44 -10.90
CA ASP A 19 -8.33 0.15 -10.28
C ASP A 19 -8.10 -0.55 -8.92
N ARG A 20 -8.97 -1.45 -8.51
CA ARG A 20 -8.79 -2.23 -7.27
C ARG A 20 -7.79 -3.39 -7.40
N GLY A 21 -7.22 -3.57 -8.59
CA GLY A 21 -6.31 -4.67 -8.90
C GLY A 21 -7.01 -6.01 -9.18
N ARG A 22 -6.19 -7.07 -9.32
CA ARG A 22 -6.58 -8.44 -9.72
C ARG A 22 -6.25 -9.47 -8.64
N PRO A 23 -6.95 -9.48 -7.48
CA PRO A 23 -6.70 -10.46 -6.43
C PRO A 23 -7.07 -11.88 -6.88
N GLY A 24 -6.44 -12.89 -6.27
CA GLY A 24 -6.77 -14.30 -6.51
C GLY A 24 -5.91 -15.01 -7.55
N HIS A 25 -4.99 -14.33 -8.21
CA HIS A 25 -4.16 -14.89 -9.29
C HIS A 25 -2.70 -15.21 -8.87
N ALA A 26 -2.41 -15.23 -7.55
CA ALA A 26 -1.07 -15.52 -7.05
C ALA A 26 -0.55 -16.91 -7.48
N HIS A 27 -1.43 -17.90 -7.65
CA HIS A 27 -1.09 -19.23 -8.15
C HIS A 27 -0.59 -19.23 -9.61
N LEU A 28 -0.85 -18.15 -10.37
CA LEU A 28 -0.32 -17.93 -11.71
C LEU A 28 0.96 -17.06 -11.69
N GLY A 29 1.47 -16.70 -10.51
CA GLY A 29 2.60 -15.77 -10.38
C GLY A 29 2.23 -14.30 -10.57
N VAL A 30 0.93 -13.95 -10.56
CA VAL A 30 0.41 -12.62 -10.84
C VAL A 30 0.09 -11.88 -9.55
N PRO A 31 0.72 -10.72 -9.29
CA PRO A 31 0.43 -9.90 -8.12
C PRO A 31 -0.94 -9.21 -8.24
N PRO A 32 -1.51 -8.73 -7.12
CA PRO A 32 -2.80 -8.05 -7.15
C PRO A 32 -2.75 -6.71 -7.90
N SER A 33 -1.63 -5.98 -7.87
CA SER A 33 -1.50 -4.62 -8.41
C SER A 33 -2.60 -3.65 -7.90
N GLY A 34 -2.99 -2.65 -8.68
CA GLY A 34 -4.02 -1.68 -8.29
C GLY A 34 -3.50 -0.43 -7.61
N MET A 35 -4.40 0.44 -7.15
CA MET A 35 -4.09 1.71 -6.48
C MET A 35 -3.20 1.50 -5.25
N LEU A 36 -2.06 2.18 -5.16
CA LEU A 36 -1.17 2.11 -3.99
C LEU A 36 -1.75 2.83 -2.77
N ASP A 37 -2.30 4.03 -2.97
CA ASP A 37 -3.11 4.74 -1.97
C ASP A 37 -4.60 4.55 -2.32
N ALA A 38 -5.10 3.35 -2.02
CA ALA A 38 -6.47 3.00 -2.35
C ALA A 38 -7.51 3.96 -1.75
N PRO A 39 -7.40 4.44 -0.49
CA PRO A 39 -8.31 5.45 0.04
C PRO A 39 -8.40 6.71 -0.83
N ALA A 40 -7.28 7.23 -1.31
CA ALA A 40 -7.27 8.41 -2.17
C ALA A 40 -7.93 8.14 -3.53
N GLY A 41 -7.59 7.04 -4.20
CA GLY A 41 -8.21 6.69 -5.48
C GLY A 41 -9.70 6.40 -5.37
N LEU A 42 -10.13 5.71 -4.31
CA LEU A 42 -11.56 5.47 -4.04
C LEU A 42 -12.32 6.79 -3.80
N LEU A 43 -11.70 7.75 -3.11
CA LEU A 43 -12.27 9.07 -2.91
C LEU A 43 -12.42 9.81 -4.25
N ALA A 44 -11.41 9.77 -5.13
CA ALA A 44 -11.49 10.37 -6.46
C ALA A 44 -12.69 9.83 -7.26
N ASN A 45 -12.85 8.51 -7.28
CA ASN A 45 -14.00 7.87 -7.94
C ASN A 45 -15.34 8.30 -7.32
N ARG A 46 -15.41 8.35 -6.00
CA ARG A 46 -16.63 8.78 -5.29
C ARG A 46 -17.01 10.23 -5.62
N LEU A 47 -16.03 11.14 -5.71
CA LEU A 47 -16.25 12.55 -6.04
C LEU A 47 -16.86 12.75 -7.43
N VAL A 48 -16.56 11.89 -8.39
CA VAL A 48 -17.13 11.95 -9.75
C VAL A 48 -18.32 11.01 -9.96
N GLY A 49 -18.84 10.38 -8.90
CA GLY A 49 -19.99 9.48 -8.95
C GLY A 49 -19.71 8.10 -9.57
N ASN A 50 -18.47 7.69 -9.66
CA ASN A 50 -18.07 6.38 -10.18
C ASN A 50 -18.23 5.26 -9.14
N ALA A 51 -18.34 4.02 -9.62
CA ALA A 51 -18.19 2.84 -8.77
C ALA A 51 -16.77 2.78 -8.16
N PRO A 52 -16.59 2.22 -6.96
CA PRO A 52 -15.29 2.11 -6.30
C PRO A 52 -14.23 1.35 -7.12
N GLY A 53 -14.63 0.46 -8.01
CA GLY A 53 -13.76 -0.32 -8.89
C GLY A 53 -13.49 0.30 -10.25
N SER A 54 -14.02 1.49 -10.54
CA SER A 54 -13.76 2.16 -11.83
C SER A 54 -12.28 2.49 -11.97
N ALA A 55 -11.75 2.25 -13.18
CA ALA A 55 -10.36 2.58 -13.46
C ALA A 55 -10.16 4.10 -13.54
N LEU A 56 -9.02 4.55 -13.03
CA LEU A 56 -8.59 5.94 -12.95
C LEU A 56 -7.08 6.04 -13.24
N LEU A 57 -6.53 7.22 -13.23
CA LEU A 57 -5.08 7.42 -13.36
C LEU A 57 -4.43 7.59 -11.98
N GLU A 58 -3.32 6.87 -11.78
CA GLU A 58 -2.35 7.12 -10.72
C GLU A 58 -1.13 7.78 -11.35
N THR A 59 -0.79 8.99 -10.92
CA THR A 59 0.35 9.75 -11.43
C THR A 59 1.39 9.96 -10.32
N THR A 60 2.66 10.01 -10.69
CA THR A 60 3.79 10.10 -9.76
C THR A 60 4.49 11.45 -9.91
N LEU A 61 4.71 12.15 -8.79
CA LEU A 61 5.46 13.41 -8.66
C LEU A 61 4.92 14.54 -9.52
N ASN A 62 5.33 14.65 -10.80
CA ASN A 62 5.07 15.80 -11.65
C ASN A 62 3.76 15.75 -12.45
N GLY A 63 2.84 14.86 -12.01
CA GLY A 63 1.46 14.85 -12.50
C GLY A 63 1.29 14.47 -13.97
N VAL A 64 0.15 14.90 -14.57
CA VAL A 64 -0.25 14.56 -15.93
C VAL A 64 -1.03 15.72 -16.55
N ALA A 65 -0.89 15.97 -17.85
CA ALA A 65 -1.76 16.90 -18.58
C ALA A 65 -2.65 16.12 -19.58
N LEU A 66 -3.94 16.43 -19.58
CA LEU A 66 -4.97 15.70 -20.31
C LEU A 66 -5.85 16.65 -21.12
N ARG A 67 -6.33 16.20 -22.27
CA ARG A 67 -7.30 16.92 -23.10
C ARG A 67 -8.50 16.02 -23.39
N PRO A 68 -9.67 16.28 -22.81
CA PRO A 68 -10.87 15.49 -23.10
C PRO A 68 -11.45 15.83 -24.48
N ARG A 69 -11.92 14.81 -25.22
CA ARG A 69 -12.64 14.99 -26.51
C ARG A 69 -14.11 15.38 -26.31
N CYS A 70 -14.65 15.19 -25.13
CA CYS A 70 -16.00 15.62 -24.73
C CYS A 70 -15.95 16.33 -23.37
N ALA A 71 -16.98 17.05 -22.99
CA ALA A 71 -17.05 17.62 -21.64
C ALA A 71 -17.12 16.51 -20.59
N VAL A 72 -16.28 16.60 -19.56
CA VAL A 72 -16.17 15.60 -18.48
C VAL A 72 -16.19 16.28 -17.11
N THR A 73 -16.50 15.49 -16.08
CA THR A 73 -16.25 15.86 -14.68
C THR A 73 -15.07 15.02 -14.18
N ILE A 74 -14.08 15.65 -13.56
CA ILE A 74 -12.91 15.00 -12.99
C ILE A 74 -12.79 15.30 -11.50
N ALA A 75 -12.04 14.48 -10.77
CA ALA A 75 -11.58 14.82 -9.43
C ALA A 75 -10.12 14.38 -9.27
N VAL A 76 -9.34 15.22 -8.59
CA VAL A 76 -7.93 14.94 -8.26
C VAL A 76 -7.78 14.81 -6.76
N THR A 77 -7.15 13.73 -6.30
CA THR A 77 -6.95 13.39 -4.88
C THR A 77 -5.53 12.84 -4.64
N GLY A 78 -5.21 12.45 -3.40
CA GLY A 78 -3.89 11.90 -3.02
C GLY A 78 -2.88 13.00 -2.71
N ALA A 79 -1.70 12.97 -3.31
CA ALA A 79 -0.69 14.00 -3.10
C ALA A 79 -1.23 15.38 -3.52
N PRO A 80 -1.20 16.41 -2.64
CA PRO A 80 -1.63 17.76 -3.00
C PRO A 80 -0.78 18.32 -4.15
N CYS A 81 -1.46 18.89 -5.15
CA CYS A 81 -0.83 19.46 -6.32
C CYS A 81 -1.67 20.62 -6.89
N PRO A 82 -1.07 21.56 -7.63
CA PRO A 82 -1.83 22.52 -8.41
C PRO A 82 -2.64 21.80 -9.49
N VAL A 83 -3.90 22.19 -9.66
CA VAL A 83 -4.76 21.73 -10.76
C VAL A 83 -5.22 22.96 -11.53
N THR A 84 -5.10 22.92 -12.86
CA THR A 84 -5.60 24.01 -13.72
C THR A 84 -6.40 23.48 -14.90
N VAL A 85 -7.34 24.30 -15.40
CA VAL A 85 -8.07 24.07 -16.64
C VAL A 85 -7.83 25.30 -17.55
N ASP A 86 -7.19 25.10 -18.69
CA ASP A 86 -6.72 26.16 -19.58
C ASP A 86 -5.95 27.27 -18.83
N GLY A 87 -5.04 26.84 -17.93
CA GLY A 87 -4.21 27.70 -17.11
C GLY A 87 -4.93 28.42 -15.95
N ARG A 88 -6.25 28.24 -15.79
CA ARG A 88 -7.01 28.80 -14.67
C ARG A 88 -7.03 27.80 -13.50
N PRO A 89 -6.77 28.27 -12.26
CA PRO A 89 -6.82 27.41 -11.10
C PRO A 89 -8.15 26.66 -10.96
N ALA A 90 -8.07 25.38 -10.63
CA ALA A 90 -9.21 24.50 -10.39
C ALA A 90 -9.05 23.79 -9.04
N ALA A 91 -10.13 23.20 -8.53
CA ALA A 91 -10.14 22.58 -7.22
C ALA A 91 -9.35 21.25 -7.20
N TRP A 92 -8.53 21.06 -6.16
CA TRP A 92 -8.03 19.78 -5.73
C TRP A 92 -8.96 19.22 -4.63
N GLY A 93 -9.27 17.93 -4.67
CA GLY A 93 -10.15 17.30 -3.68
C GLY A 93 -11.64 17.53 -3.86
N ALA A 94 -12.06 18.07 -5.01
CA ALA A 94 -13.44 18.31 -5.36
C ALA A 94 -13.71 18.02 -6.85
N PRO A 95 -14.98 17.81 -7.27
CA PRO A 95 -15.33 17.66 -8.66
C PRO A 95 -15.07 18.96 -9.47
N VAL A 96 -14.47 18.80 -10.65
CA VAL A 96 -14.17 19.90 -11.58
C VAL A 96 -14.75 19.57 -12.95
N ARG A 97 -15.52 20.46 -13.56
CA ARG A 97 -15.99 20.31 -14.94
C ARG A 97 -14.92 20.80 -15.91
N VAL A 98 -14.52 19.93 -16.83
CA VAL A 98 -13.54 20.22 -17.88
C VAL A 98 -14.27 20.21 -19.23
N PRO A 99 -14.33 21.33 -19.98
CA PRO A 99 -14.92 21.38 -21.31
C PRO A 99 -14.21 20.48 -22.31
N ALA A 100 -14.88 20.12 -23.38
CA ALA A 100 -14.26 19.44 -24.51
C ALA A 100 -13.11 20.30 -25.09
N GLY A 101 -11.95 19.66 -25.32
CA GLY A 101 -10.75 20.30 -25.85
C GLY A 101 -9.96 21.17 -24.88
N ALA A 102 -10.48 21.48 -23.68
CA ALA A 102 -9.74 22.21 -22.66
C ALA A 102 -8.53 21.39 -22.12
N LEU A 103 -7.47 22.07 -21.77
CA LEU A 103 -6.29 21.44 -21.16
C LEU A 103 -6.47 21.36 -19.66
N LEU A 104 -6.66 20.15 -19.12
CA LEU A 104 -6.50 19.86 -17.71
C LEU A 104 -5.02 19.62 -17.42
N ASP A 105 -4.43 20.37 -16.52
CA ASP A 105 -3.07 20.16 -16.04
C ASP A 105 -3.08 19.85 -14.55
N VAL A 106 -2.65 18.64 -14.20
CA VAL A 106 -2.36 18.19 -12.84
C VAL A 106 -0.85 18.36 -12.66
N GLY A 107 -0.47 19.34 -11.85
CA GLY A 107 0.91 19.76 -11.70
C GLY A 107 1.72 18.89 -10.74
N THR A 108 2.90 19.37 -10.40
CA THR A 108 3.82 18.69 -9.48
C THR A 108 3.25 18.65 -8.06
N ALA A 109 3.33 17.48 -7.44
CA ALA A 109 2.95 17.31 -6.05
C ALA A 109 3.77 18.22 -5.13
N THR A 110 3.10 18.97 -4.26
CA THR A 110 3.74 19.85 -3.28
C THR A 110 4.20 19.08 -2.03
N SER A 111 3.59 17.93 -1.78
CA SER A 111 3.99 16.95 -0.77
C SER A 111 3.42 15.59 -1.16
N GLY A 112 4.03 14.50 -0.68
CA GLY A 112 3.66 13.15 -1.12
C GLY A 112 4.21 12.79 -2.49
N VAL A 113 3.72 11.68 -3.04
CA VAL A 113 4.26 11.08 -4.28
C VAL A 113 3.19 10.87 -5.34
N ARG A 114 1.98 10.43 -4.95
CA ARG A 114 0.97 9.92 -5.88
C ARG A 114 -0.32 10.70 -5.82
N SER A 115 -0.71 11.26 -6.99
CA SER A 115 -2.03 11.85 -7.18
C SER A 115 -2.89 10.93 -8.04
N TYR A 116 -4.20 10.96 -7.80
CA TYR A 116 -5.19 10.14 -8.50
C TYR A 116 -6.13 11.04 -9.28
N VAL A 117 -6.36 10.72 -10.56
CA VAL A 117 -7.27 11.46 -11.42
C VAL A 117 -8.41 10.54 -11.85
N ALA A 118 -9.58 10.72 -11.27
CA ALA A 118 -10.80 10.07 -11.71
C ALA A 118 -11.56 10.92 -12.69
N VAL A 119 -12.20 10.30 -13.66
CA VAL A 119 -13.09 10.93 -14.63
C VAL A 119 -14.46 10.26 -14.59
N SER A 120 -15.53 11.04 -14.69
CA SER A 120 -16.90 10.52 -14.70
C SER A 120 -17.12 9.51 -15.82
N GLY A 121 -17.54 8.29 -15.45
CA GLY A 121 -17.65 7.12 -16.31
C GLY A 121 -16.45 6.16 -16.25
N GLY A 122 -15.33 6.58 -15.63
CA GLY A 122 -14.10 5.80 -15.54
C GLY A 122 -13.37 5.64 -16.88
N LEU A 123 -12.20 5.03 -16.82
CA LEU A 123 -11.43 4.64 -18.03
C LEU A 123 -11.93 3.26 -18.51
N ASP A 124 -12.25 3.18 -19.81
CA ASP A 124 -12.80 1.95 -20.42
C ASP A 124 -11.77 1.26 -21.30
N VAL A 125 -10.61 0.98 -20.72
CA VAL A 125 -9.58 0.13 -21.32
C VAL A 125 -9.90 -1.35 -21.06
N ASP A 126 -9.40 -2.25 -21.90
CA ASP A 126 -9.67 -3.68 -21.79
C ASP A 126 -9.11 -4.25 -20.48
N PRO A 127 -9.89 -5.01 -19.72
CA PRO A 127 -9.42 -5.65 -18.51
C PRO A 127 -8.57 -6.89 -18.81
N VAL A 128 -7.53 -7.11 -17.97
CA VAL A 128 -6.72 -8.34 -17.97
C VAL A 128 -6.91 -9.02 -16.62
N LEU A 129 -7.35 -10.27 -16.63
CA LEU A 129 -7.71 -11.03 -15.42
C LEU A 129 -8.68 -10.26 -14.49
N GLY A 130 -9.67 -9.60 -15.09
CA GLY A 130 -10.71 -8.87 -14.38
C GLY A 130 -10.32 -7.48 -13.87
N SER A 131 -9.10 -6.98 -14.14
CA SER A 131 -8.62 -5.66 -13.72
C SER A 131 -8.03 -4.88 -14.88
N ARG A 132 -8.21 -3.55 -14.84
CA ARG A 132 -7.61 -2.57 -15.76
C ARG A 132 -6.29 -2.00 -15.22
N ALA A 133 -5.80 -2.49 -14.08
CA ALA A 133 -4.57 -1.99 -13.46
C ALA A 133 -3.33 -2.33 -14.29
N THR A 134 -2.47 -1.34 -14.49
CA THR A 134 -1.09 -1.52 -14.95
C THR A 134 -0.28 -2.21 -13.85
N ASP A 135 0.43 -3.27 -14.20
CA ASP A 135 1.38 -3.95 -13.34
C ASP A 135 2.78 -3.78 -13.91
N LEU A 136 3.64 -3.07 -13.19
CA LEU A 136 5.01 -2.78 -13.64
C LEU A 136 5.96 -3.97 -13.56
N LEU A 137 5.63 -4.99 -12.76
CA LEU A 137 6.49 -6.17 -12.61
C LEU A 137 6.20 -7.22 -13.69
N SER A 138 4.93 -7.57 -13.85
CA SER A 138 4.50 -8.62 -14.81
C SER A 138 4.24 -8.08 -16.21
N GLY A 139 4.09 -6.77 -16.37
CA GLY A 139 3.71 -6.15 -17.65
C GLY A 139 2.24 -6.37 -18.02
N LEU A 140 1.39 -6.84 -17.11
CA LEU A 140 -0.03 -7.04 -17.35
C LEU A 140 -0.80 -5.72 -17.25
N GLY A 141 -1.91 -5.67 -17.99
CA GLY A 141 -2.74 -4.48 -18.12
C GLY A 141 -2.21 -3.48 -19.14
N PRO A 142 -2.78 -2.26 -19.19
CA PRO A 142 -2.29 -1.23 -20.12
C PRO A 142 -0.87 -0.79 -19.75
N PRO A 143 -0.03 -0.45 -20.74
CA PRO A 143 1.32 0.07 -20.47
C PRO A 143 1.26 1.42 -19.72
N PRO A 144 2.36 1.85 -19.07
CA PRO A 144 2.49 3.24 -18.62
C PRO A 144 2.17 4.21 -19.74
N LEU A 145 1.50 5.31 -19.40
CA LEU A 145 1.05 6.27 -20.40
C LEU A 145 2.23 7.04 -21.01
N THR A 146 2.08 7.36 -22.27
CA THR A 146 2.97 8.25 -23.03
C THR A 146 2.17 9.41 -23.62
N ASP A 147 2.85 10.47 -24.01
CA ASP A 147 2.24 11.60 -24.71
C ASP A 147 1.55 11.09 -25.99
N GLY A 148 0.37 11.59 -26.28
CA GLY A 148 -0.46 11.17 -27.39
C GLY A 148 -1.36 9.94 -27.10
N THR A 149 -1.18 9.22 -25.99
CA THR A 149 -2.06 8.09 -25.62
C THR A 149 -3.52 8.56 -25.57
N VAL A 150 -4.40 7.78 -26.19
CA VAL A 150 -5.86 8.01 -26.18
C VAL A 150 -6.51 6.98 -25.26
N LEU A 151 -7.22 7.46 -24.26
CA LEU A 151 -7.89 6.63 -23.26
C LEU A 151 -9.41 6.71 -23.48
N PRO A 152 -10.08 5.61 -23.84
CA PRO A 152 -11.53 5.59 -23.94
C PRO A 152 -12.17 5.77 -22.55
N LEU A 153 -13.32 6.43 -22.53
CA LEU A 153 -14.11 6.66 -21.33
C LEU A 153 -15.43 5.90 -21.38
N GLY A 154 -15.77 5.30 -20.26
CA GLY A 154 -17.08 4.68 -20.09
C GLY A 154 -18.22 5.71 -20.07
N PRO A 155 -19.47 5.22 -20.09
CA PRO A 155 -20.66 6.08 -20.04
C PRO A 155 -20.70 6.84 -18.70
N ALA A 156 -20.99 8.15 -18.79
CA ALA A 156 -21.09 9.00 -17.61
C ALA A 156 -22.46 8.81 -16.94
N HIS A 157 -22.57 7.77 -16.11
CA HIS A 157 -23.72 7.58 -15.22
C HIS A 157 -23.29 7.90 -13.79
N SER A 158 -24.01 8.79 -13.13
CA SER A 158 -23.82 8.96 -11.67
C SER A 158 -24.50 7.80 -10.97
N LEU A 159 -23.71 6.84 -10.49
CA LEU A 159 -24.19 5.68 -9.72
C LEU A 159 -24.38 6.02 -8.24
N TYR A 160 -23.80 7.10 -7.77
CA TYR A 160 -23.78 7.51 -6.37
C TYR A 160 -24.13 9.00 -6.24
N ALA A 161 -24.67 9.38 -5.09
CA ALA A 161 -24.91 10.79 -4.79
C ALA A 161 -23.57 11.56 -4.86
N PRO A 162 -23.56 12.73 -5.51
CA PRO A 162 -22.35 13.55 -5.59
C PRO A 162 -21.88 13.96 -4.20
N VAL A 163 -20.57 14.01 -4.02
CA VAL A 163 -19.90 14.52 -2.82
C VAL A 163 -19.10 15.73 -3.24
N ASP A 164 -19.36 16.86 -2.59
CA ASP A 164 -18.74 18.14 -3.00
C ASP A 164 -17.27 18.24 -2.63
N MET A 165 -16.86 17.59 -1.54
CA MET A 165 -15.48 17.56 -1.06
C MET A 165 -15.27 16.37 -0.13
N GLY A 166 -14.08 15.79 -0.14
CA GLY A 166 -13.68 14.73 0.78
C GLY A 166 -12.44 15.13 1.59
N PRO A 167 -12.42 14.88 2.91
CA PRO A 167 -11.23 15.10 3.70
C PRO A 167 -10.10 14.17 3.23
N GLN A 168 -8.91 14.69 3.08
CA GLN A 168 -7.73 13.94 2.69
C GLN A 168 -6.64 14.15 3.74
N PRO A 169 -6.02 13.07 4.26
CA PRO A 169 -4.91 13.21 5.18
C PRO A 169 -3.71 13.84 4.46
N ALA A 170 -2.97 14.69 5.14
CA ALA A 170 -1.70 15.17 4.63
C ALA A 170 -0.70 14.01 4.55
N PRO A 171 0.16 13.98 3.52
CA PRO A 171 1.27 13.02 3.46
C PRO A 171 2.14 13.12 4.71
N PRO A 172 2.60 12.00 5.27
CA PRO A 172 3.32 11.98 6.53
C PRO A 172 4.72 12.58 6.41
N GLY A 173 5.11 13.43 7.36
CA GLY A 173 6.50 13.90 7.52
C GLY A 173 7.43 12.82 8.09
N GLU A 174 6.88 11.86 8.82
CA GLU A 174 7.53 10.63 9.29
C GLU A 174 6.59 9.45 9.03
N LEU A 175 7.11 8.38 8.46
CA LEU A 175 6.36 7.17 8.17
C LEU A 175 6.45 6.20 9.35
N VAL A 176 5.40 6.13 10.16
CA VAL A 176 5.29 5.14 11.25
C VAL A 176 4.51 3.95 10.76
N LEU A 177 5.16 2.78 10.67
CA LEU A 177 4.59 1.54 10.18
C LEU A 177 4.40 0.55 11.32
N ARG A 178 3.16 0.21 11.61
CA ARG A 178 2.84 -0.89 12.53
C ARG A 178 3.16 -2.20 11.84
N ILE A 179 3.90 -3.06 12.53
CA ILE A 179 4.31 -4.35 12.01
C ILE A 179 3.92 -5.48 12.95
N THR A 180 3.73 -6.65 12.37
CA THR A 180 3.72 -7.93 13.08
C THR A 180 4.94 -8.72 12.60
N LEU A 181 5.66 -9.39 13.52
CA LEU A 181 6.80 -10.21 13.14
C LEU A 181 6.39 -11.28 12.13
N GLY A 182 7.18 -11.41 11.09
CA GLY A 182 6.95 -12.34 9.99
C GLY A 182 7.41 -13.76 10.28
N PRO A 183 7.14 -14.70 9.38
CA PRO A 183 7.43 -16.13 9.58
C PRO A 183 8.93 -16.43 9.64
N ARG A 184 9.78 -15.52 9.18
CA ARG A 184 11.24 -15.67 9.14
C ARG A 184 11.97 -14.67 10.05
N HIS A 185 11.30 -14.18 11.11
CA HIS A 185 11.94 -13.31 12.10
C HIS A 185 13.06 -14.05 12.87
N ASP A 186 12.97 -15.37 13.04
CA ASP A 186 13.97 -16.26 13.62
C ASP A 186 15.27 -16.37 12.79
N TRP A 187 15.26 -15.91 11.55
CA TRP A 187 16.44 -15.81 10.70
C TRP A 187 17.33 -14.62 11.03
N PHE A 188 16.92 -13.77 11.94
CA PHE A 188 17.62 -12.54 12.31
C PHE A 188 18.15 -12.61 13.74
N THR A 189 19.27 -11.93 13.98
CA THR A 189 19.81 -11.83 15.32
C THR A 189 18.85 -11.05 16.25
N PRO A 190 18.85 -11.33 17.56
CA PRO A 190 18.05 -10.52 18.52
C PRO A 190 18.38 -9.03 18.46
N THR A 191 19.62 -8.69 18.10
CA THR A 191 20.04 -7.29 17.89
C THR A 191 19.39 -6.70 16.65
N ALA A 192 19.31 -7.42 15.54
CA ALA A 192 18.63 -6.99 14.31
C ALA A 192 17.14 -6.72 14.57
N LEU A 193 16.44 -7.59 15.28
CA LEU A 193 15.02 -7.39 15.63
C LEU A 193 14.82 -6.15 16.52
N ARG A 194 15.71 -5.90 17.49
CA ARG A 194 15.68 -4.66 18.26
C ARG A 194 15.97 -3.45 17.38
N THR A 195 16.95 -3.54 16.50
CA THR A 195 17.29 -2.47 15.54
C THR A 195 16.10 -2.11 14.67
N LEU A 196 15.37 -3.10 14.14
CA LEU A 196 14.17 -2.89 13.32
C LEU A 196 13.15 -1.97 14.02
N THR A 197 12.90 -2.17 15.33
CA THR A 197 11.85 -1.45 16.05
C THR A 197 12.34 -0.22 16.84
N THR A 198 13.65 -0.03 16.99
CA THR A 198 14.21 1.08 17.80
C THR A 198 14.97 2.11 16.98
N ARG A 199 15.36 1.79 15.75
CA ARG A 199 16.15 2.71 14.92
C ARG A 199 15.29 3.26 13.77
N THR A 200 15.67 4.45 13.34
CA THR A 200 15.04 5.10 12.17
C THR A 200 15.74 4.66 10.89
N PHE A 201 14.94 4.34 9.89
CA PHE A 201 15.33 4.14 8.49
C PHE A 201 14.87 5.34 7.67
N HIS A 202 15.22 5.40 6.39
CA HIS A 202 14.78 6.46 5.49
C HIS A 202 14.32 5.85 4.15
N VAL A 203 13.34 6.45 3.52
CA VAL A 203 12.88 6.03 2.20
C VAL A 203 13.97 6.27 1.16
N SER A 204 14.32 5.23 0.40
CA SER A 204 15.31 5.32 -0.67
C SER A 204 14.72 5.92 -1.95
N THR A 205 15.56 6.61 -2.73
CA THR A 205 15.23 7.13 -4.08
C THR A 205 14.89 6.04 -5.08
N THR A 206 15.26 4.78 -4.82
CA THR A 206 14.99 3.62 -5.68
C THR A 206 13.65 2.95 -5.39
N SER A 207 12.80 3.57 -4.54
CA SER A 207 11.45 3.10 -4.25
C SER A 207 10.53 3.24 -5.46
N ASN A 208 9.65 2.26 -5.66
CA ASN A 208 8.69 2.23 -6.77
C ASN A 208 7.39 1.51 -6.36
N ARG A 209 6.54 1.14 -7.34
CA ARG A 209 5.28 0.41 -7.09
C ARG A 209 5.47 -1.03 -6.62
N ILE A 210 6.66 -1.63 -6.88
CA ILE A 210 6.99 -2.99 -6.45
C ILE A 210 7.34 -3.02 -4.96
N GLY A 211 8.12 -2.01 -4.49
CA GLY A 211 8.53 -1.96 -3.10
C GLY A 211 9.10 -0.61 -2.68
N LEU A 212 8.77 -0.22 -1.47
CA LEU A 212 9.40 0.89 -0.76
C LEU A 212 10.70 0.37 -0.15
N ARG A 213 11.82 0.83 -0.70
CA ARG A 213 13.16 0.48 -0.24
C ARG A 213 13.59 1.43 0.85
N THR A 214 14.33 0.91 1.82
CA THR A 214 14.83 1.74 2.91
C THR A 214 16.35 1.83 2.92
N GLU A 215 16.87 2.93 3.45
CA GLU A 215 18.26 3.17 3.80
C GLU A 215 18.37 3.32 5.30
N GLY A 216 19.52 2.92 5.86
CA GLY A 216 19.73 2.99 7.31
C GLY A 216 20.50 1.79 7.85
N PRO A 217 20.28 1.43 9.13
CA PRO A 217 20.98 0.33 9.77
C PRO A 217 20.77 -1.00 9.04
N ARG A 218 21.78 -1.86 9.07
CA ARG A 218 21.64 -3.23 8.56
C ARG A 218 20.98 -4.12 9.60
N LEU A 219 20.18 -5.05 9.13
CA LEU A 219 19.60 -6.13 9.91
C LEU A 219 20.41 -7.41 9.64
N ASP A 220 21.25 -7.80 10.61
CA ASP A 220 22.12 -8.94 10.46
C ASP A 220 21.33 -10.25 10.59
N ARG A 221 21.61 -11.18 9.67
CA ARG A 221 21.04 -12.53 9.70
C ARG A 221 21.78 -13.41 10.71
N ALA A 222 21.04 -14.21 11.45
CA ALA A 222 21.57 -15.31 12.27
C ALA A 222 21.80 -16.56 11.42
N ILE A 223 21.00 -16.74 10.35
CA ILE A 223 21.08 -17.87 9.42
C ILE A 223 21.61 -17.36 8.07
N PRO A 224 22.83 -17.78 7.65
CA PRO A 224 23.47 -17.26 6.43
C PRO A 224 23.01 -17.97 5.14
N HIS A 225 22.28 -19.08 5.25
CA HIS A 225 21.84 -19.89 4.11
C HIS A 225 20.86 -19.14 3.21
N GLU A 226 20.75 -19.58 1.97
CA GLU A 226 19.69 -19.14 1.06
C GLU A 226 18.35 -19.74 1.48
N LEU A 227 17.30 -18.94 1.35
CA LEU A 227 15.95 -19.35 1.60
C LEU A 227 15.32 -19.85 0.29
N PRO A 228 14.72 -21.05 0.24
CA PRO A 228 13.85 -21.42 -0.88
C PRO A 228 12.76 -20.37 -1.07
N SER A 229 12.35 -20.13 -2.33
CA SER A 229 11.30 -19.17 -2.62
C SER A 229 10.02 -19.49 -1.86
N GLU A 230 9.49 -18.49 -1.14
CA GLU A 230 8.26 -18.58 -0.35
C GLU A 230 7.23 -17.58 -0.87
N GLY A 231 5.94 -17.81 -0.58
CA GLY A 231 4.87 -16.89 -0.91
C GLY A 231 5.04 -15.54 -0.21
N LEU A 232 4.83 -14.46 -0.96
CA LEU A 232 4.91 -13.09 -0.48
C LEU A 232 3.52 -12.45 -0.44
N VAL A 233 3.34 -11.53 0.50
CA VAL A 233 2.10 -10.76 0.65
C VAL A 233 2.39 -9.27 0.56
N LEU A 234 1.37 -8.51 0.20
CA LEU A 234 1.40 -7.05 0.27
C LEU A 234 1.79 -6.60 1.69
N GLY A 235 2.73 -5.67 1.81
CA GLY A 235 3.24 -5.20 3.09
C GLY A 235 4.33 -6.08 3.72
N ALA A 236 4.72 -7.20 3.11
CA ALA A 236 5.84 -8.00 3.61
C ALA A 236 7.13 -7.15 3.64
N VAL A 237 7.84 -7.19 4.78
CA VAL A 237 9.13 -6.54 4.98
C VAL A 237 10.22 -7.59 4.77
N GLN A 238 10.77 -7.60 3.58
CA GLN A 238 11.82 -8.53 3.19
C GLN A 238 13.20 -7.91 3.38
N VAL A 239 14.18 -8.71 3.79
CA VAL A 239 15.55 -8.23 4.00
C VAL A 239 16.51 -8.97 3.06
N PRO A 240 16.93 -8.32 1.95
CA PRO A 240 17.94 -8.83 1.03
C PRO A 240 19.32 -8.96 1.69
N PRO A 241 20.35 -9.52 1.01
CA PRO A 241 21.71 -9.71 1.57
C PRO A 241 22.40 -8.43 2.03
N ASN A 242 22.00 -7.27 1.49
CA ASN A 242 22.51 -5.97 1.94
C ASN A 242 22.03 -5.56 3.34
N GLY A 243 21.10 -6.33 3.94
CA GLY A 243 20.56 -6.10 5.27
C GLY A 243 19.55 -4.95 5.38
N ARG A 244 19.13 -4.34 4.28
CA ARG A 244 18.21 -3.20 4.29
C ARG A 244 16.77 -3.64 4.01
N PRO A 245 15.80 -3.30 4.88
CA PRO A 245 14.40 -3.67 4.68
C PRO A 245 13.81 -3.11 3.38
N VAL A 246 12.99 -3.93 2.72
CA VAL A 246 12.14 -3.55 1.58
C VAL A 246 10.70 -3.91 1.94
N ILE A 247 9.81 -2.92 1.91
CA ILE A 247 8.38 -3.12 2.14
C ILE A 247 7.71 -3.34 0.80
N PHE A 248 7.12 -4.51 0.56
CA PHE A 248 6.44 -4.81 -0.68
C PHE A 248 5.13 -4.04 -0.83
N LEU A 249 4.95 -3.45 -2.02
CA LEU A 249 3.79 -2.68 -2.42
C LEU A 249 2.95 -3.45 -3.47
N ALA A 250 2.03 -2.79 -4.16
CA ALA A 250 1.00 -3.47 -4.95
C ALA A 250 1.52 -4.36 -6.09
N ASP A 251 2.62 -3.98 -6.75
CA ASP A 251 3.20 -4.75 -7.87
C ASP A 251 4.31 -5.71 -7.38
N HIS A 252 4.27 -6.17 -6.11
CA HIS A 252 5.28 -7.05 -5.53
C HIS A 252 5.27 -8.44 -6.21
N PRO A 253 6.42 -9.14 -6.25
CA PRO A 253 6.43 -10.52 -6.72
C PRO A 253 5.59 -11.43 -5.81
N THR A 254 4.98 -12.47 -6.37
CA THR A 254 4.16 -13.44 -5.59
C THR A 254 5.00 -14.37 -4.74
N THR A 255 6.27 -14.56 -5.10
CA THR A 255 7.24 -15.37 -4.33
C THR A 255 8.59 -14.66 -4.25
N GLY A 256 9.40 -15.01 -3.25
CA GLY A 256 10.76 -14.48 -3.09
C GLY A 256 11.61 -15.35 -2.19
N GLY A 257 12.94 -15.29 -2.38
CA GLY A 257 13.93 -16.12 -1.70
C GLY A 257 14.69 -15.41 -0.57
N TYR A 258 14.19 -14.26 -0.08
CA TYR A 258 14.81 -13.60 1.08
C TYR A 258 13.86 -13.60 2.28
N PRO A 259 14.38 -13.67 3.50
CA PRO A 259 13.54 -13.78 4.69
C PRO A 259 12.66 -12.54 4.91
N VAL A 260 11.39 -12.80 5.19
CA VAL A 260 10.40 -11.79 5.60
C VAL A 260 10.45 -11.64 7.11
N VAL A 261 11.01 -10.52 7.59
CA VAL A 261 11.18 -10.24 9.03
C VAL A 261 9.88 -9.80 9.69
N ALA A 262 9.02 -9.11 8.96
CA ALA A 262 7.77 -8.55 9.47
C ALA A 262 6.76 -8.35 8.33
N VAL A 263 5.51 -8.03 8.69
CA VAL A 263 4.47 -7.60 7.76
C VAL A 263 3.87 -6.29 8.28
N VAL A 264 3.80 -5.28 7.42
CA VAL A 264 3.20 -3.98 7.72
C VAL A 264 1.68 -4.11 7.79
N HIS A 265 1.08 -3.44 8.76
CA HIS A 265 -0.38 -3.41 8.89
C HIS A 265 -1.03 -2.74 7.67
N PRO A 266 -2.08 -3.33 7.05
CA PRO A 266 -2.66 -2.83 5.81
C PRO A 266 -3.12 -1.37 5.83
N ARG A 267 -3.55 -0.86 7.00
CA ARG A 267 -3.96 0.55 7.15
C ARG A 267 -2.81 1.56 7.05
N ASP A 268 -1.55 1.13 7.12
CA ASP A 268 -0.39 2.01 7.04
C ASP A 268 0.21 2.06 5.62
N LEU A 269 -0.18 1.13 4.74
CA LEU A 269 0.30 1.06 3.37
C LEU A 269 -0.06 2.28 2.51
N PRO A 270 -1.25 2.90 2.64
CA PRO A 270 -1.53 4.16 1.93
C PRO A 270 -0.54 5.27 2.27
N SER A 271 -0.13 5.38 3.55
CA SER A 271 0.90 6.36 3.95
C SER A 271 2.27 6.02 3.36
N ALA A 272 2.62 4.72 3.28
CA ALA A 272 3.83 4.28 2.61
C ALA A 272 3.82 4.63 1.11
N ALA A 273 2.66 4.60 0.46
CA ALA A 273 2.50 5.01 -0.93
C ALA A 273 2.78 6.50 -1.18
N GLN A 274 2.67 7.34 -0.14
CA GLN A 274 2.89 8.78 -0.23
C GLN A 274 4.25 9.24 0.31
N ALA A 275 5.06 8.32 0.86
CA ALA A 275 6.35 8.67 1.43
C ALA A 275 7.39 9.02 0.35
N THR A 276 7.93 10.23 0.44
CA THR A 276 8.98 10.73 -0.46
C THR A 276 10.37 10.20 -0.09
N PRO A 277 11.33 10.15 -1.01
CA PRO A 277 12.72 9.84 -0.68
C PRO A 277 13.23 10.70 0.47
N GLY A 278 13.97 10.08 1.39
CA GLY A 278 14.48 10.74 2.60
C GLY A 278 13.50 10.80 3.77
N THR A 279 12.19 10.51 3.58
CA THR A 279 11.22 10.45 4.68
C THR A 279 11.69 9.45 5.74
N PRO A 280 11.77 9.84 7.03
CA PRO A 280 12.07 8.93 8.12
C PRO A 280 11.04 7.81 8.23
N VAL A 281 11.49 6.59 8.47
CA VAL A 281 10.64 5.39 8.61
C VAL A 281 10.92 4.74 9.96
N ARG A 282 9.87 4.55 10.76
CA ARG A 282 9.93 3.78 12.01
C ARG A 282 8.98 2.59 11.96
N PHE A 283 9.48 1.44 12.33
CA PHE A 283 8.66 0.24 12.52
C PHE A 283 8.26 0.12 13.99
N VAL A 284 6.97 -0.07 14.24
CA VAL A 284 6.40 -0.21 15.58
C VAL A 284 5.71 -1.55 15.69
N ASP A 285 6.09 -2.36 16.68
CA ASP A 285 5.43 -3.63 16.93
C ASP A 285 3.96 -3.40 17.33
N SER A 286 3.05 -3.99 16.59
CA SER A 286 1.61 -3.91 16.83
C SER A 286 1.09 -5.03 17.74
N ALA A 287 1.94 -5.99 18.11
CA ALA A 287 1.54 -7.00 19.08
C ALA A 287 1.26 -6.34 20.44
N PRO A 288 0.13 -6.61 21.10
CA PRO A 288 -0.08 -6.14 22.45
C PRO A 288 1.08 -6.67 23.31
N THR A 289 1.77 -5.76 23.99
CA THR A 289 2.82 -6.14 24.96
C THR A 289 2.19 -7.11 25.94
N GLN A 290 2.41 -8.41 25.77
CA GLN A 290 1.98 -9.37 26.79
C GLN A 290 2.67 -8.95 28.08
N PRO A 291 1.93 -8.68 29.17
CA PRO A 291 2.55 -8.41 30.44
C PRO A 291 3.44 -9.61 30.76
N ARG A 292 4.74 -9.38 30.96
CA ARG A 292 5.70 -10.41 31.35
C ARG A 292 5.06 -11.20 32.49
N ARG A 293 4.67 -12.44 32.26
CA ARG A 293 4.28 -13.39 33.29
C ARG A 293 5.42 -13.42 34.29
N ARG A 294 5.26 -12.71 35.41
CA ARG A 294 6.12 -12.92 36.58
C ARG A 294 5.98 -14.38 36.94
N LEU A 295 7.02 -15.16 36.67
CA LEU A 295 7.18 -16.46 37.23
C LEU A 295 7.06 -16.28 38.76
N ARG A 296 5.90 -16.63 39.30
CA ARG A 296 5.77 -16.79 40.76
C ARG A 296 6.75 -17.88 41.14
N ARG A 297 7.84 -17.47 41.81
CA ARG A 297 8.63 -18.41 42.60
C ARG A 297 7.64 -19.05 43.58
N SER A 298 7.35 -20.33 43.41
CA SER A 298 6.75 -21.13 44.46
C SER A 298 7.78 -21.23 45.56
N GLU A 299 7.63 -20.45 46.61
CA GLU A 299 8.26 -20.71 47.89
C GLU A 299 7.69 -22.04 48.40
N ARG A 300 8.51 -23.07 48.35
CA ARG A 300 8.29 -24.28 49.11
C ARG A 300 8.51 -23.91 50.55
N SER A 301 7.44 -23.73 51.33
CA SER A 301 7.52 -23.86 52.78
C SER A 301 7.69 -25.31 53.13
N SER A 302 8.88 -25.63 53.56
CA SER A 302 9.17 -26.78 54.40
C SER A 302 8.45 -26.60 55.73
N ASP A 303 7.54 -27.44 56.07
CA ASP A 303 7.12 -27.64 57.47
C ASP A 303 7.24 -29.12 57.81
N GLU A 304 8.17 -29.38 58.70
CA GLU A 304 8.41 -30.67 59.38
C GLU A 304 7.41 -30.77 60.54
N GLY A 305 6.96 -31.96 60.81
CA GLY A 305 6.44 -32.21 62.14
C GLY A 305 5.48 -33.42 62.28
N GLY A 306 6.02 -34.58 62.54
CA GLY A 306 5.71 -35.41 63.65
C GLY A 306 4.59 -36.47 63.60
N PRO A 307 4.74 -37.54 64.29
CA PRO A 307 4.15 -38.84 63.92
C PRO A 307 2.97 -39.22 64.81
N GLY A 308 2.19 -40.24 64.39
CA GLY A 308 1.43 -41.02 65.35
C GLY A 308 -0.02 -41.35 64.93
N ALA A 309 -0.21 -42.55 64.64
CA ALA A 309 -1.15 -43.55 65.22
C ALA A 309 -1.79 -44.49 64.20
N LYS A 310 -1.63 -45.76 64.45
CA LYS A 310 -2.17 -46.87 63.75
C LYS A 310 -3.65 -47.16 64.11
N PRO A 311 -4.31 -48.12 63.45
CA PRO A 311 -5.70 -48.16 63.04
C PRO A 311 -6.64 -48.88 64.04
N PRO A 312 -7.85 -49.13 63.70
CA PRO A 312 -8.29 -50.48 63.59
C PRO A 312 -9.17 -50.91 62.40
N VAL A 313 -9.06 -52.16 62.15
CA VAL A 313 -9.72 -53.09 61.29
C VAL A 313 -11.20 -53.30 61.67
N SER A 314 -11.99 -53.59 60.72
CA SER A 314 -13.12 -54.51 60.57
C SER A 314 -14.15 -53.94 59.58
N GLY A 315 -14.76 -54.60 58.66
CA GLY A 315 -15.04 -55.97 58.46
C GLY A 315 -16.38 -56.03 57.71
N ARG A 316 -16.43 -56.86 56.68
CA ARG A 316 -17.61 -57.53 56.10
C ARG A 316 -18.78 -56.70 55.63
N GLY A 317 -19.24 -56.83 54.45
CA GLY A 317 -19.98 -57.97 53.91
C GLY A 317 -21.15 -57.40 53.06
N GLY A 318 -21.45 -58.02 51.97
CA GLY A 318 -22.63 -57.87 51.17
C GLY A 318 -22.30 -57.81 49.70
#